data_ab47afe670dddc8feffb25b689503dd0
#
_entry.id   ab47afe670dddc8feffb25b689503dd0
#
_cell.length_a   1.000
_cell.length_b   1.000
_cell.length_c   1.000
_cell.angle_alpha   90.00
_cell.angle_beta   90.00
_cell.angle_gamma   90.00
#
_symmetry.space_group_name_H-M   'P 1'
#
loop_
_entity.id
_entity.type
_entity.pdbx_description
1 polymer ?
#
loop_
_entity_poly.entity_id
_entity_poly.type
_entity_poly.pdbx_seq_one_letter_code
_entity_poly.pdbx_strand_id
1 'polypeptide(L)'
;MPEHLTVPTELLNRASAGNAEAQFALAELYMQSEHEEDIELAEEWALKAAGLGYVEAMYWLGEGYAVYAKDLLEEDPEEANTYFEYALNWLKQAAELQHASATLELASFYRRGYVVEKDVAKSISLVQKAAEMGEVQAMRDLACIYEHGLGIEVDEAKADEWHAKAEAANKE
;
A
#
# COMPACT_ATOMS: atom_id res chain seq x y z
N MET A 1 2.40 31.09 -15.37
CA MET A 1 2.31 31.11 -13.88
C MET A 1 1.72 29.80 -13.50
N PRO A 2 2.40 28.95 -12.71
CA PRO A 2 1.75 27.73 -12.22
C PRO A 2 0.55 28.17 -11.38
N GLU A 3 -0.60 27.52 -11.61
CA GLU A 3 -1.80 27.77 -10.81
C GLU A 3 -1.50 27.28 -9.38
N HIS A 4 -1.49 28.19 -8.42
CA HIS A 4 -1.35 27.82 -7.01
C HIS A 4 -2.50 26.90 -6.62
N LEU A 5 -2.17 25.79 -5.96
CA LEU A 5 -3.14 24.86 -5.42
C LEU A 5 -4.15 25.61 -4.54
N THR A 6 -5.42 25.53 -4.88
CA THR A 6 -6.49 26.18 -4.09
C THR A 6 -7.06 25.19 -3.09
N VAL A 7 -6.67 25.33 -1.84
CA VAL A 7 -7.19 24.50 -0.75
C VAL A 7 -8.57 25.01 -0.31
N PRO A 8 -9.64 24.19 -0.35
CA PRO A 8 -10.96 24.57 0.15
C PRO A 8 -10.93 24.87 1.65
N THR A 9 -11.41 26.06 2.03
CA THR A 9 -11.39 26.52 3.45
C THR A 9 -12.12 25.55 4.39
N GLU A 10 -13.21 24.95 3.95
CA GLU A 10 -13.97 23.99 4.75
C GLU A 10 -13.15 22.71 5.01
N LEU A 11 -12.45 22.19 4.00
CA LEU A 11 -11.57 21.04 4.14
C LEU A 11 -10.45 21.31 5.13
N LEU A 12 -9.79 22.48 5.01
CA LEU A 12 -8.72 22.89 5.92
C LEU A 12 -9.22 23.03 7.37
N ASN A 13 -10.41 23.59 7.57
CA ASN A 13 -11.00 23.72 8.90
C ASN A 13 -11.30 22.35 9.53
N ARG A 14 -11.87 21.42 8.79
CA ARG A 14 -12.14 20.05 9.27
C ARG A 14 -10.85 19.31 9.62
N ALA A 15 -9.84 19.37 8.75
CA ALA A 15 -8.55 18.75 8.98
C ALA A 15 -7.86 19.33 10.22
N SER A 16 -7.86 20.66 10.37
CA SER A 16 -7.29 21.35 11.53
C SER A 16 -8.03 21.03 12.83
N ALA A 17 -9.32 20.69 12.74
CA ALA A 17 -10.11 20.22 13.87
C ALA A 17 -9.87 18.74 14.25
N GLY A 18 -8.95 18.05 13.56
CA GLY A 18 -8.57 16.66 13.85
C GLY A 18 -9.44 15.61 13.17
N ASN A 19 -10.18 15.97 12.10
CA ASN A 19 -10.89 14.98 11.31
C ASN A 19 -9.90 14.24 10.38
N ALA A 20 -9.67 12.95 10.65
CA ALA A 20 -8.67 12.13 9.97
C ALA A 20 -8.93 11.98 8.45
N GLU A 21 -10.19 11.80 8.06
CA GLU A 21 -10.58 11.75 6.65
C GLU A 21 -10.27 13.07 5.92
N ALA A 22 -10.57 14.21 6.55
CA ALA A 22 -10.25 15.51 5.96
C ALA A 22 -8.74 15.78 5.92
N GLN A 23 -7.98 15.28 6.89
CA GLN A 23 -6.52 15.35 6.87
C GLN A 23 -5.96 14.55 5.70
N PHE A 24 -6.45 13.33 5.48
CA PHE A 24 -6.01 12.52 4.34
C PHE A 24 -6.45 13.14 3.00
N ALA A 25 -7.67 13.66 2.90
CA ALA A 25 -8.13 14.38 1.71
C ALA A 25 -7.26 15.63 1.39
N LEU A 26 -6.69 16.30 2.42
CA LEU A 26 -5.69 17.35 2.20
C LEU A 26 -4.38 16.79 1.67
N ALA A 27 -3.93 15.65 2.19
CA ALA A 27 -2.72 14.99 1.69
C ALA A 27 -2.87 14.65 0.20
N GLU A 28 -3.98 14.03 -0.19
CA GLU A 28 -4.28 13.73 -1.60
C GLU A 28 -4.34 14.98 -2.48
N LEU A 29 -4.89 16.07 -1.96
CA LEU A 29 -4.96 17.35 -2.67
C LEU A 29 -3.57 17.94 -2.90
N TYR A 30 -2.71 17.97 -1.87
CA TYR A 30 -1.34 18.46 -1.98
C TYR A 30 -0.47 17.63 -2.92
N MET A 31 -0.68 16.30 -2.98
CA MET A 31 0.02 15.42 -3.93
C MET A 31 -0.31 15.66 -5.40
N GLN A 32 -1.36 16.44 -5.72
CA GLN A 32 -1.66 16.84 -7.09
C GLN A 32 -0.79 18.03 -7.57
N SER A 33 -0.04 18.65 -6.66
CA SER A 33 0.90 19.72 -6.97
C SER A 33 2.23 19.18 -7.48
N GLU A 34 2.89 19.95 -8.32
CA GLU A 34 4.27 19.67 -8.77
C GLU A 34 5.33 20.37 -7.88
N HIS A 35 4.91 21.07 -6.83
CA HIS A 35 5.80 21.81 -5.93
C HIS A 35 6.28 20.92 -4.79
N GLU A 36 7.58 20.90 -4.55
CA GLU A 36 8.22 20.11 -3.47
C GLU A 36 7.64 20.44 -2.10
N GLU A 37 7.38 21.72 -1.81
CA GLU A 37 6.79 22.18 -0.55
C GLU A 37 5.38 21.57 -0.30
N ASP A 38 4.60 21.37 -1.37
CA ASP A 38 3.27 20.75 -1.28
C ASP A 38 3.38 19.23 -1.04
N ILE A 39 4.40 18.57 -1.58
CA ILE A 39 4.66 17.15 -1.33
C ILE A 39 5.01 16.92 0.15
N GLU A 40 5.83 17.78 0.76
CA GLU A 40 6.12 17.74 2.20
C GLU A 40 4.85 17.93 3.04
N LEU A 41 3.98 18.87 2.66
CA LEU A 41 2.69 19.09 3.32
C LEU A 41 1.75 17.91 3.17
N ALA A 42 1.75 17.22 2.01
CA ALA A 42 0.98 16.02 1.81
C ALA A 42 1.38 14.91 2.80
N GLU A 43 2.69 14.68 2.95
CA GLU A 43 3.21 13.72 3.91
C GLU A 43 2.83 14.07 5.35
N GLU A 44 2.98 15.35 5.75
CA GLU A 44 2.60 15.80 7.09
C GLU A 44 1.12 15.52 7.41
N TRP A 45 0.21 15.82 6.46
CA TRP A 45 -1.21 15.59 6.66
C TRP A 45 -1.55 14.10 6.65
N ALA A 46 -0.91 13.29 5.81
CA ALA A 46 -1.06 11.84 5.82
C ALA A 46 -0.60 11.23 7.16
N LEU A 47 0.55 11.68 7.70
CA LEU A 47 1.06 11.24 9.02
C LEU A 47 0.09 11.58 10.15
N LYS A 48 -0.55 12.77 10.13
CA LYS A 48 -1.57 13.16 11.11
C LYS A 48 -2.78 12.25 11.03
N ALA A 49 -3.28 11.97 9.82
CA ALA A 49 -4.42 11.08 9.59
C ALA A 49 -4.12 9.63 10.04
N ALA A 50 -2.95 9.11 9.67
CA ALA A 50 -2.49 7.77 10.07
C ALA A 50 -2.34 7.66 11.60
N GLY A 51 -1.81 8.71 12.26
CA GLY A 51 -1.71 8.79 13.71
C GLY A 51 -3.06 8.77 14.45
N LEU A 52 -4.14 9.14 13.76
CA LEU A 52 -5.52 9.02 14.25
C LEU A 52 -6.18 7.67 13.89
N GLY A 53 -5.45 6.75 13.26
CA GLY A 53 -5.96 5.44 12.90
C GLY A 53 -6.64 5.37 11.52
N TYR A 54 -6.46 6.37 10.66
CA TYR A 54 -7.03 6.34 9.32
C TYR A 54 -6.25 5.37 8.42
N VAL A 55 -6.88 4.27 8.08
CA VAL A 55 -6.21 3.11 7.48
C VAL A 55 -5.70 3.39 6.07
N GLU A 56 -6.45 4.16 5.27
CA GLU A 56 -6.05 4.58 3.93
C GLU A 56 -4.76 5.42 3.96
N ALA A 57 -4.61 6.30 4.96
CA ALA A 57 -3.39 7.08 5.11
C ALA A 57 -2.20 6.21 5.51
N MET A 58 -2.41 5.18 6.34
CA MET A 58 -1.36 4.22 6.67
C MET A 58 -0.89 3.43 5.44
N TYR A 59 -1.84 2.95 4.64
CA TYR A 59 -1.51 2.28 3.38
C TYR A 59 -0.76 3.20 2.42
N TRP A 60 -1.26 4.41 2.22
CA TRP A 60 -0.66 5.41 1.33
C TRP A 60 0.79 5.73 1.72
N LEU A 61 1.07 5.97 3.01
CA LEU A 61 2.42 6.17 3.52
C LEU A 61 3.30 4.93 3.29
N GLY A 62 2.76 3.75 3.59
CA GLY A 62 3.49 2.49 3.41
C GLY A 62 3.85 2.21 1.96
N GLU A 63 2.93 2.44 1.03
CA GLU A 63 3.16 2.29 -0.41
C GLU A 63 4.17 3.34 -0.91
N GLY A 64 3.98 4.62 -0.55
CA GLY A 64 4.87 5.70 -0.96
C GLY A 64 6.31 5.48 -0.52
N TYR A 65 6.54 5.14 0.75
CA TYR A 65 7.88 4.82 1.24
C TYR A 65 8.47 3.58 0.57
N ALA A 66 7.66 2.55 0.27
CA ALA A 66 8.14 1.35 -0.43
C ALA A 66 8.53 1.65 -1.88
N VAL A 67 7.83 2.54 -2.57
CA VAL A 67 8.19 2.98 -3.93
C VAL A 67 9.49 3.76 -3.88
N TYR A 68 9.60 4.76 -3.01
CA TYR A 68 10.81 5.57 -2.87
C TYR A 68 12.03 4.73 -2.49
N ALA A 69 11.88 3.78 -1.57
CA ALA A 69 12.94 2.84 -1.21
C ALA A 69 13.42 1.98 -2.39
N LYS A 70 12.50 1.55 -3.28
CA LYS A 70 12.86 0.79 -4.48
C LYS A 70 13.69 1.62 -5.45
N ASP A 71 13.38 2.90 -5.59
CA ASP A 71 14.13 3.82 -6.47
C ASP A 71 15.54 4.07 -5.94
N LEU A 72 15.72 4.12 -4.61
CA LEU A 72 17.02 4.31 -3.95
C LEU A 72 17.91 3.05 -3.92
N LEU A 73 17.37 1.85 -4.19
CA LEU A 73 18.08 0.57 -3.97
C LEU A 73 19.46 0.47 -4.63
N GLU A 74 19.63 1.06 -5.81
CA GLU A 74 20.90 1.03 -6.55
C GLU A 74 21.84 2.17 -6.15
N GLU A 75 21.31 3.31 -5.73
CA GLU A 75 22.08 4.52 -5.43
C GLU A 75 22.51 4.59 -3.95
N ASP A 76 21.59 4.35 -3.03
CA ASP A 76 21.83 4.36 -1.58
C ASP A 76 21.05 3.23 -0.88
N PRO A 77 21.64 2.01 -0.81
CA PRO A 77 20.99 0.88 -0.15
C PRO A 77 20.74 1.06 1.36
N GLU A 78 21.52 1.90 2.05
CA GLU A 78 21.34 2.15 3.49
C GLU A 78 20.12 3.04 3.71
N GLU A 79 19.99 4.10 2.93
CA GLU A 79 18.81 4.95 2.95
C GLU A 79 17.56 4.18 2.49
N ALA A 80 17.67 3.39 1.41
CA ALA A 80 16.58 2.52 0.95
C ALA A 80 16.05 1.60 2.05
N ASN A 81 16.94 0.97 2.84
CA ASN A 81 16.53 0.13 3.97
C ASN A 81 15.76 0.93 5.03
N THR A 82 16.15 2.16 5.30
CA THR A 82 15.43 3.03 6.25
C THR A 82 13.98 3.28 5.79
N TYR A 83 13.79 3.61 4.51
CA TYR A 83 12.45 3.79 3.97
C TYR A 83 11.65 2.48 3.88
N PHE A 84 12.29 1.34 3.62
CA PHE A 84 11.62 0.05 3.72
C PHE A 84 11.17 -0.26 5.15
N GLU A 85 11.89 0.14 6.19
CA GLU A 85 11.45 0.00 7.58
C GLU A 85 10.22 0.85 7.87
N TYR A 86 10.19 2.11 7.40
CA TYR A 86 9.00 2.96 7.52
C TYR A 86 7.81 2.35 6.79
N ALA A 87 8.00 1.91 5.54
CA ALA A 87 6.97 1.25 4.75
C ALA A 87 6.42 0.01 5.47
N LEU A 88 7.30 -0.87 5.94
CA LEU A 88 6.93 -2.09 6.64
C LEU A 88 6.08 -1.81 7.88
N ASN A 89 6.44 -0.78 8.65
CA ASN A 89 5.71 -0.41 9.86
C ASN A 89 4.26 0.03 9.52
N TRP A 90 4.09 0.89 8.54
CA TRP A 90 2.77 1.37 8.14
C TRP A 90 1.93 0.28 7.48
N LEU A 91 2.52 -0.51 6.58
CA LEU A 91 1.83 -1.63 5.92
C LEU A 91 1.37 -2.70 6.93
N LYS A 92 2.16 -2.99 7.97
CA LYS A 92 1.73 -3.90 9.04
C LYS A 92 0.51 -3.37 9.79
N GLN A 93 0.52 -2.10 10.18
CA GLN A 93 -0.62 -1.49 10.87
C GLN A 93 -1.89 -1.51 10.02
N ALA A 94 -1.79 -1.12 8.73
CA ALA A 94 -2.91 -1.18 7.82
C ALA A 94 -3.43 -2.62 7.60
N ALA A 95 -2.53 -3.61 7.47
CA ALA A 95 -2.90 -5.01 7.30
C ALA A 95 -3.55 -5.62 8.56
N GLU A 96 -3.17 -5.19 9.76
CA GLU A 96 -3.83 -5.55 11.03
C GLU A 96 -5.26 -5.00 11.09
N LEU A 97 -5.48 -3.82 10.51
CA LEU A 97 -6.80 -3.19 10.35
C LEU A 97 -7.57 -3.69 9.11
N GLN A 98 -7.15 -4.83 8.55
CA GLN A 98 -7.81 -5.52 7.42
C GLN A 98 -7.80 -4.73 6.11
N HIS A 99 -6.76 -3.96 5.83
CA HIS A 99 -6.57 -3.33 4.53
C HIS A 99 -6.00 -4.35 3.53
N ALA A 100 -6.78 -4.68 2.48
CA ALA A 100 -6.44 -5.76 1.56
C ALA A 100 -5.16 -5.48 0.76
N SER A 101 -5.06 -4.28 0.15
CA SER A 101 -3.87 -3.90 -0.63
C SER A 101 -2.61 -3.81 0.24
N ALA A 102 -2.70 -3.32 1.49
CA ALA A 102 -1.57 -3.33 2.43
C ALA A 102 -1.12 -4.76 2.77
N THR A 103 -2.07 -5.70 2.88
CA THR A 103 -1.78 -7.12 3.11
C THR A 103 -1.04 -7.71 1.91
N LEU A 104 -1.42 -7.35 0.69
CA LEU A 104 -0.73 -7.77 -0.54
C LEU A 104 0.68 -7.17 -0.63
N GLU A 105 0.85 -5.87 -0.35
CA GLU A 105 2.19 -5.25 -0.34
C GLU A 105 3.10 -5.88 0.71
N LEU A 106 2.57 -6.19 1.90
CA LEU A 106 3.31 -6.90 2.94
C LEU A 106 3.78 -8.30 2.47
N ALA A 107 3.00 -9.00 1.63
CA ALA A 107 3.43 -10.24 1.00
C ALA A 107 4.67 -10.05 0.11
N SER A 108 4.76 -8.92 -0.59
CA SER A 108 5.91 -8.57 -1.41
C SER A 108 7.19 -8.40 -0.58
N PHE A 109 7.09 -7.81 0.62
CA PHE A 109 8.22 -7.68 1.55
C PHE A 109 8.79 -9.03 1.95
N TYR A 110 7.94 -9.99 2.34
CA TYR A 110 8.39 -11.34 2.70
C TYR A 110 8.91 -12.14 1.49
N ARG A 111 8.34 -11.95 0.31
CA ARG A 111 8.82 -12.61 -0.92
C ARG A 111 10.21 -12.15 -1.31
N ARG A 112 10.49 -10.86 -1.18
CA ARG A 112 11.77 -10.25 -1.59
C ARG A 112 12.80 -10.25 -0.48
N GLY A 113 12.37 -10.23 0.77
CA GLY A 113 13.24 -10.10 1.95
C GLY A 113 13.68 -8.65 2.20
N TYR A 114 12.81 -7.67 1.91
CA TYR A 114 13.07 -6.27 2.25
C TYR A 114 12.96 -6.07 3.76
N VAL A 115 14.06 -5.74 4.43
CA VAL A 115 14.19 -5.51 5.88
C VAL A 115 13.51 -6.56 6.78
N VAL A 116 13.16 -7.70 6.21
CA VAL A 116 12.66 -8.91 6.87
C VAL A 116 13.34 -10.12 6.26
N GLU A 117 13.39 -11.23 6.99
CA GLU A 117 13.84 -12.49 6.43
C GLU A 117 12.89 -12.94 5.30
N LYS A 118 13.47 -13.38 4.18
CA LYS A 118 12.70 -13.89 3.05
C LYS A 118 11.91 -15.13 3.46
N ASP A 119 10.60 -15.07 3.32
CA ASP A 119 9.67 -16.15 3.66
C ASP A 119 8.58 -16.28 2.59
N VAL A 120 8.81 -17.20 1.65
CA VAL A 120 7.88 -17.45 0.54
C VAL A 120 6.56 -18.02 1.02
N ALA A 121 6.56 -18.90 2.04
CA ALA A 121 5.34 -19.49 2.57
C ALA A 121 4.45 -18.43 3.22
N LYS A 122 5.04 -17.54 4.01
CA LYS A 122 4.33 -16.40 4.62
C LYS A 122 3.82 -15.43 3.55
N SER A 123 4.61 -15.17 2.51
CA SER A 123 4.16 -14.33 1.39
C SER A 123 2.91 -14.91 0.74
N ILE A 124 2.89 -16.22 0.41
CA ILE A 124 1.72 -16.89 -0.20
C ILE A 124 0.50 -16.80 0.72
N SER A 125 0.68 -17.03 2.01
CA SER A 125 -0.41 -16.91 3.00
C SER A 125 -1.01 -15.49 3.04
N LEU A 126 -0.17 -14.45 2.91
CA LEU A 126 -0.62 -13.07 2.85
C LEU A 126 -1.33 -12.74 1.52
N VAL A 127 -0.83 -13.26 0.39
CA VAL A 127 -1.51 -13.13 -0.91
C VAL A 127 -2.90 -13.78 -0.83
N GLN A 128 -3.00 -15.00 -0.27
CA GLN A 128 -4.28 -15.67 -0.08
C GLN A 128 -5.23 -14.84 0.80
N LYS A 129 -4.74 -14.31 1.92
CA LYS A 129 -5.53 -13.45 2.80
C LYS A 129 -6.05 -12.21 2.08
N ALA A 130 -5.21 -11.52 1.31
CA ALA A 130 -5.61 -10.34 0.54
C ALA A 130 -6.65 -10.70 -0.54
N ALA A 131 -6.48 -11.84 -1.22
CA ALA A 131 -7.44 -12.33 -2.21
C ALA A 131 -8.82 -12.64 -1.59
N GLU A 132 -8.84 -13.27 -0.41
CA GLU A 132 -10.07 -13.55 0.36
C GLU A 132 -10.75 -12.25 0.85
N MET A 133 -10.01 -11.16 1.04
CA MET A 133 -10.52 -9.84 1.37
C MET A 133 -11.04 -9.06 0.15
N GLY A 134 -10.93 -9.63 -1.05
CA GLY A 134 -11.45 -9.02 -2.27
C GLY A 134 -10.41 -8.25 -3.10
N GLU A 135 -9.13 -8.26 -2.74
CA GLU A 135 -8.08 -7.60 -3.52
C GLU A 135 -7.90 -8.31 -4.87
N VAL A 136 -8.29 -7.64 -5.94
CA VAL A 136 -8.31 -8.23 -7.29
C VAL A 136 -6.92 -8.62 -7.78
N GLN A 137 -5.91 -7.80 -7.47
CA GLN A 137 -4.54 -8.14 -7.84
C GLN A 137 -4.04 -9.37 -7.07
N ALA A 138 -4.39 -9.50 -5.79
CA ALA A 138 -4.06 -10.68 -5.01
C ALA A 138 -4.74 -11.96 -5.54
N MET A 139 -5.97 -11.86 -6.03
CA MET A 139 -6.65 -13.00 -6.70
C MET A 139 -5.89 -13.45 -7.95
N ARG A 140 -5.40 -12.52 -8.76
CA ARG A 140 -4.57 -12.82 -9.95
C ARG A 140 -3.24 -13.43 -9.57
N ASP A 141 -2.58 -12.85 -8.56
CA ASP A 141 -1.30 -13.35 -8.07
C ASP A 141 -1.44 -14.78 -7.52
N LEU A 142 -2.54 -15.05 -6.79
CA LEU A 142 -2.82 -16.36 -6.23
C LEU A 142 -3.12 -17.40 -7.33
N ALA A 143 -3.87 -17.01 -8.36
CA ALA A 143 -4.08 -17.86 -9.53
C ALA A 143 -2.74 -18.22 -10.20
N CYS A 144 -1.86 -17.26 -10.43
CA CYS A 144 -0.53 -17.47 -10.99
C CYS A 144 0.34 -18.38 -10.09
N ILE A 145 0.25 -18.22 -8.77
CA ILE A 145 0.96 -19.08 -7.80
C ILE A 145 0.53 -20.54 -7.94
N TYR A 146 -0.78 -20.82 -8.06
CA TYR A 146 -1.31 -22.18 -8.25
C TYR A 146 -0.99 -22.73 -9.64
N GLU A 147 -1.08 -21.92 -10.71
CA GLU A 147 -0.80 -22.32 -12.08
C GLU A 147 0.66 -22.76 -12.27
N HIS A 148 1.61 -22.06 -11.68
CA HIS A 148 3.05 -22.29 -11.87
C HIS A 148 3.72 -23.01 -10.70
N GLY A 149 3.01 -23.29 -9.62
CA GLY A 149 3.58 -23.97 -8.44
C GLY A 149 4.65 -23.11 -7.74
N LEU A 150 4.44 -21.81 -7.60
CA LEU A 150 5.42 -20.88 -7.04
C LEU A 150 5.51 -21.01 -5.51
N GLY A 151 6.25 -22.00 -5.02
CA GLY A 151 6.41 -22.31 -3.61
C GLY A 151 5.33 -23.23 -3.02
N ILE A 152 4.42 -23.71 -3.84
CA ILE A 152 3.39 -24.73 -3.53
C ILE A 152 3.28 -25.71 -4.72
N GLU A 153 2.53 -26.79 -4.57
CA GLU A 153 2.21 -27.67 -5.70
C GLU A 153 1.28 -26.99 -6.71
N VAL A 154 1.46 -27.32 -7.99
CA VAL A 154 0.57 -26.87 -9.08
C VAL A 154 -0.84 -27.38 -8.86
N ASP A 155 -1.83 -26.51 -9.02
CA ASP A 155 -3.25 -26.83 -8.90
C ASP A 155 -4.06 -26.00 -9.91
N GLU A 156 -4.20 -26.54 -11.12
CA GLU A 156 -4.90 -25.85 -12.24
C GLU A 156 -6.37 -25.53 -11.88
N ALA A 157 -7.03 -26.40 -11.12
CA ALA A 157 -8.43 -26.16 -10.74
C ALA A 157 -8.58 -24.94 -9.82
N LYS A 158 -7.66 -24.76 -8.88
CA LYS A 158 -7.63 -23.55 -8.03
C LYS A 158 -7.19 -22.32 -8.80
N ALA A 159 -6.25 -22.45 -9.73
CA ALA A 159 -5.87 -21.34 -10.60
C ALA A 159 -7.06 -20.81 -11.38
N ASP A 160 -7.84 -21.69 -12.02
CA ASP A 160 -9.06 -21.35 -12.77
C ASP A 160 -10.11 -20.69 -11.85
N GLU A 161 -10.30 -21.21 -10.63
CA GLU A 161 -11.23 -20.62 -9.66
C GLU A 161 -10.85 -19.19 -9.29
N TRP A 162 -9.57 -18.92 -9.02
CA TRP A 162 -9.13 -17.58 -8.65
C TRP A 162 -9.13 -16.61 -9.85
N HIS A 163 -8.81 -17.08 -11.05
CA HIS A 163 -8.97 -16.28 -12.27
C HIS A 163 -10.44 -15.85 -12.47
N ALA A 164 -11.39 -16.80 -12.33
CA ALA A 164 -12.80 -16.49 -12.45
C ALA A 164 -13.28 -15.48 -11.39
N LYS A 165 -12.81 -15.58 -10.14
CA LYS A 165 -13.12 -14.60 -9.08
C LYS A 165 -12.57 -13.22 -9.42
N ALA A 166 -11.31 -13.12 -9.89
CA ALA A 166 -10.71 -11.86 -10.29
C ALA A 166 -11.44 -11.19 -11.45
N GLU A 167 -11.92 -11.99 -12.43
CA GLU A 167 -12.71 -11.48 -13.55
C GLU A 167 -14.12 -11.01 -13.13
N ALA A 168 -14.73 -11.68 -12.16
CA ALA A 168 -16.04 -11.27 -11.64
C ALA A 168 -15.94 -9.96 -10.87
N ALA A 169 -14.95 -9.83 -9.98
CA ALA A 169 -14.73 -8.62 -9.19
C ALA A 169 -14.36 -7.38 -10.04
N ASN A 170 -13.79 -7.58 -11.23
CA ASN A 170 -13.44 -6.46 -12.15
C ASN A 170 -14.66 -5.88 -12.92
N LYS A 171 -15.84 -6.49 -12.78
CA LYS A 171 -17.07 -6.09 -13.51
C LYS A 171 -18.04 -5.30 -12.64
N GLU A 172 -17.76 -5.20 -11.34
CA GLU A 172 -18.53 -4.43 -10.37
C GLU A 172 -17.94 -3.02 -10.21
#